data_ea0c69f0b84c892cd42aa78aa1b0ac12
#
_entry.id   ea0c69f0b84c892cd42aa78aa1b0ac12
#
_cell.length_a   1.000
_cell.length_b   1.000
_cell.length_c   1.000
_cell.angle_alpha   90.00
_cell.angle_beta   90.00
_cell.angle_gamma   90.00
#
_symmetry.space_group_name_H-M   'P 1'
#
loop_
_entity.id
_entity.type
_entity.pdbx_description
1 polymer ?
#
loop_
_entity_poly.entity_id
_entity_poly.type
_entity_poly.pdbx_seq_one_letter_code
_entity_poly.pdbx_strand_id
1 'polypeptide(L)'
;IVLVLVLVGAGAAVYVDWTWKRKLSPRGGRPFLTRVELPVPSFRQGDDKWRDDPLGGVLENGTIGGEGCAVASAAMVFKFYGIDVDPQQLNWFLTATDGYTEQGWLYWDRAAWFAPDRVRHVYEDLPSYQLIDWNIAHGNPVIVRVRLGSGITHFVVIAGKDGFDYLVRDPGAGSAKGLYPLRELGSDIEALRFYQPISTSDAQASLHSEVYTDVKR
;
A
#
# COMPACT_ATOMS: atom_id res chain seq x y z
N ILE A 1 34.73 15.48 27.48
CA ILE A 1 34.59 15.15 26.03
C ILE A 1 33.96 13.76 25.85
N VAL A 2 34.50 12.70 26.47
CA VAL A 2 33.97 11.33 26.36
C VAL A 2 32.51 11.23 26.80
N LEU A 3 32.13 11.85 27.94
CA LEU A 3 30.75 11.83 28.43
C LEU A 3 29.77 12.50 27.45
N VAL A 4 30.17 13.62 26.83
CA VAL A 4 29.34 14.32 25.82
C VAL A 4 29.14 13.44 24.58
N LEU A 5 30.16 12.76 24.10
CA LEU A 5 30.05 11.82 22.96
C LEU A 5 29.13 10.63 23.25
N VAL A 6 29.17 10.10 24.48
CA VAL A 6 28.27 9.00 24.90
C VAL A 6 26.81 9.49 24.96
N LEU A 7 26.56 10.69 25.51
CA LEU A 7 25.20 11.28 25.57
C LEU A 7 24.64 11.58 24.17
N VAL A 8 25.48 12.11 23.29
CA VAL A 8 25.08 12.38 21.89
C VAL A 8 24.80 11.06 21.15
N GLY A 9 25.66 10.05 21.33
CA GLY A 9 25.44 8.72 20.73
C GLY A 9 24.19 8.04 21.27
N ALA A 10 23.93 8.09 22.57
CA ALA A 10 22.70 7.55 23.16
C ALA A 10 21.44 8.31 22.68
N GLY A 11 21.51 9.65 22.61
CA GLY A 11 20.42 10.47 22.09
C GLY A 11 20.13 10.19 20.63
N ALA A 12 21.15 10.02 19.80
CA ALA A 12 21.00 9.65 18.39
C ALA A 12 20.40 8.24 18.24
N ALA A 13 20.84 7.27 19.04
CA ALA A 13 20.29 5.91 19.01
C ALA A 13 18.82 5.88 19.43
N VAL A 14 18.43 6.62 20.48
CA VAL A 14 17.03 6.76 20.91
C VAL A 14 16.20 7.47 19.85
N TYR A 15 16.71 8.52 19.21
CA TYR A 15 16.03 9.23 18.14
C TYR A 15 15.81 8.34 16.92
N VAL A 16 16.83 7.58 16.50
CA VAL A 16 16.72 6.60 15.40
C VAL A 16 15.70 5.51 15.75
N ASP A 17 15.79 4.89 16.93
CA ASP A 17 14.83 3.87 17.37
C ASP A 17 13.39 4.41 17.42
N TRP A 18 13.22 5.64 17.91
CA TRP A 18 11.92 6.32 17.94
C TRP A 18 11.36 6.61 16.54
N THR A 19 12.18 7.05 15.59
CA THR A 19 11.75 7.31 14.21
C THR A 19 11.39 6.01 13.47
N TRP A 20 12.15 4.95 13.66
CA TRP A 20 11.92 3.64 13.03
C TRP A 20 10.69 2.90 13.61
N LYS A 21 10.32 3.18 14.85
CA LYS A 21 9.14 2.60 15.52
C LYS A 21 7.90 3.50 15.50
N ARG A 22 7.97 4.62 14.81
CA ARG A 22 6.85 5.56 14.78
C ARG A 22 5.63 4.94 14.12
N LYS A 23 4.61 4.67 14.94
CA LYS A 23 3.28 4.26 14.49
C LYS A 23 2.34 5.45 14.59
N LEU A 24 1.30 5.46 13.76
CA LEU A 24 0.23 6.45 13.84
C LEU A 24 -1.05 5.79 14.33
N SER A 25 -1.79 6.51 15.16
CA SER A 25 -3.15 6.12 15.53
C SER A 25 -4.03 5.96 14.27
N PRO A 26 -5.00 5.04 14.28
CA PRO A 26 -5.97 4.86 13.18
C PRO A 26 -6.91 6.07 13.00
N ARG A 27 -6.81 7.07 13.88
CA ARG A 27 -7.48 8.37 13.80
C ARG A 27 -6.46 9.47 13.93
N GLY A 28 -6.55 10.51 13.09
CA GLY A 28 -5.65 11.64 13.22
C GLY A 28 -5.53 12.47 11.95
N GLY A 29 -4.41 13.20 11.85
CA GLY A 29 -4.19 14.14 10.77
C GLY A 29 -5.11 15.37 10.86
N ARG A 30 -5.38 16.01 9.72
CA ARG A 30 -6.32 17.13 9.64
C ARG A 30 -7.75 16.60 9.55
N PRO A 31 -8.72 17.20 10.28
CA PRO A 31 -10.11 16.78 10.13
C PRO A 31 -10.64 17.15 8.76
N PHE A 32 -11.35 16.23 8.10
CA PHE A 32 -12.10 16.53 6.90
C PHE A 32 -13.50 16.97 7.31
N LEU A 33 -13.86 18.20 6.93
CA LEU A 33 -15.17 18.79 7.27
C LEU A 33 -16.32 18.13 6.51
N THR A 34 -16.00 17.55 5.35
CA THR A 34 -16.92 16.76 4.53
C THR A 34 -16.34 15.37 4.38
N ARG A 35 -17.18 14.35 4.56
CA ARG A 35 -16.79 12.96 4.32
C ARG A 35 -16.36 12.77 2.87
N VAL A 36 -15.19 12.17 2.68
CA VAL A 36 -14.63 11.78 1.38
C VAL A 36 -14.65 10.27 1.29
N GLU A 37 -15.19 9.76 0.18
CA GLU A 37 -15.14 8.34 -0.16
C GLU A 37 -14.64 8.17 -1.59
N LEU A 38 -13.61 7.40 -1.77
CA LEU A 38 -13.11 6.99 -3.08
C LEU A 38 -13.79 5.67 -3.46
N PRO A 39 -14.28 5.51 -4.70
CA PRO A 39 -14.97 4.30 -5.14
C PRO A 39 -13.99 3.14 -5.41
N VAL A 40 -13.12 2.85 -4.43
CA VAL A 40 -12.20 1.72 -4.48
C VAL A 40 -13.01 0.42 -4.44
N PRO A 41 -12.84 -0.49 -5.42
CA PRO A 41 -13.53 -1.77 -5.42
C PRO A 41 -13.07 -2.63 -4.24
N SER A 42 -13.87 -3.62 -3.85
CA SER A 42 -13.52 -4.57 -2.81
C SER A 42 -13.11 -5.90 -3.43
N PHE A 43 -11.88 -6.34 -3.17
CA PHE A 43 -11.42 -7.70 -3.44
C PHE A 43 -11.15 -8.41 -2.13
N ARG A 44 -11.86 -9.54 -1.91
CA ARG A 44 -11.61 -10.41 -0.77
C ARG A 44 -10.46 -11.36 -1.11
N GLN A 45 -9.40 -11.40 -0.28
CA GLN A 45 -8.35 -12.40 -0.45
C GLN A 45 -8.89 -13.84 -0.42
N GLY A 46 -9.91 -14.10 0.41
CA GLY A 46 -10.59 -15.39 0.52
C GLY A 46 -11.72 -15.61 -0.50
N ASP A 47 -11.74 -14.95 -1.67
CA ASP A 47 -12.70 -15.23 -2.74
C ASP A 47 -12.42 -16.59 -3.37
N ASP A 48 -13.47 -17.37 -3.65
CA ASP A 48 -13.38 -18.72 -4.22
C ASP A 48 -12.61 -18.79 -5.57
N LYS A 49 -12.51 -17.65 -6.26
CA LYS A 49 -11.81 -17.58 -7.56
C LYS A 49 -10.29 -17.75 -7.43
N TRP A 50 -9.69 -17.31 -6.32
CA TRP A 50 -8.23 -17.25 -6.17
C TRP A 50 -7.71 -17.63 -4.78
N ARG A 51 -8.57 -17.91 -3.80
CA ARG A 51 -8.13 -18.15 -2.42
C ARG A 51 -7.13 -19.30 -2.28
N ASP A 52 -7.24 -20.31 -3.15
CA ASP A 52 -6.42 -21.52 -3.10
C ASP A 52 -5.15 -21.41 -3.96
N ASP A 53 -4.97 -20.30 -4.69
CA ASP A 53 -3.78 -20.07 -5.50
C ASP A 53 -2.54 -19.87 -4.62
N PRO A 54 -1.42 -20.55 -4.93
CA PRO A 54 -0.16 -20.34 -4.21
C PRO A 54 0.35 -18.91 -4.35
N LEU A 55 0.67 -18.28 -3.24
CA LEU A 55 1.20 -16.92 -3.24
C LEU A 55 2.64 -16.92 -3.79
N GLY A 56 2.87 -16.15 -4.87
CA GLY A 56 4.14 -16.18 -5.57
C GLY A 56 4.46 -17.51 -6.24
N GLY A 57 3.46 -18.37 -6.47
CA GLY A 57 3.62 -19.68 -7.09
C GLY A 57 4.24 -20.75 -6.19
N VAL A 58 4.50 -20.44 -4.90
CA VAL A 58 5.19 -21.31 -3.94
C VAL A 58 4.25 -21.61 -2.78
N LEU A 59 3.89 -22.89 -2.58
CA LEU A 59 2.94 -23.32 -1.54
C LEU A 59 3.42 -23.00 -0.12
N GLU A 60 4.73 -23.04 0.12
CA GLU A 60 5.35 -22.71 1.40
C GLU A 60 5.14 -21.26 1.81
N ASN A 61 4.86 -20.38 0.84
CA ASN A 61 4.49 -18.98 1.08
C ASN A 61 2.99 -18.80 1.40
N GLY A 62 2.24 -19.89 1.50
CA GLY A 62 0.82 -19.87 1.72
C GLY A 62 0.01 -19.64 0.44
N THR A 63 -1.24 -19.22 0.60
CA THR A 63 -2.17 -18.96 -0.51
C THR A 63 -2.66 -17.51 -0.49
N ILE A 64 -3.23 -17.04 -1.60
CA ILE A 64 -3.88 -15.73 -1.65
C ILE A 64 -4.93 -15.61 -0.53
N GLY A 65 -5.71 -16.66 -0.29
CA GLY A 65 -6.73 -16.67 0.77
C GLY A 65 -6.15 -16.52 2.18
N GLY A 66 -4.99 -17.14 2.42
CA GLY A 66 -4.31 -17.10 3.72
C GLY A 66 -3.52 -15.79 3.93
N GLU A 67 -2.71 -15.39 2.96
CA GLU A 67 -1.68 -14.35 3.14
C GLU A 67 -1.71 -13.25 2.07
N GLY A 68 -2.66 -13.28 1.14
CA GLY A 68 -2.73 -12.39 -0.02
C GLY A 68 -3.25 -10.97 0.24
N CYS A 69 -3.29 -10.48 1.48
CA CYS A 69 -3.81 -9.14 1.78
C CYS A 69 -3.05 -8.02 1.03
N ALA A 70 -1.74 -8.17 0.82
CA ALA A 70 -0.92 -7.20 0.09
C ALA A 70 -1.28 -7.15 -1.39
N VAL A 71 -1.31 -8.31 -2.07
CA VAL A 71 -1.66 -8.39 -3.51
C VAL A 71 -3.09 -7.97 -3.76
N ALA A 72 -4.05 -8.34 -2.88
CA ALA A 72 -5.43 -7.91 -3.00
C ALA A 72 -5.57 -6.39 -2.81
N SER A 73 -4.84 -5.78 -1.86
CA SER A 73 -4.82 -4.32 -1.67
C SER A 73 -4.23 -3.59 -2.88
N ALA A 74 -3.14 -4.08 -3.46
CA ALA A 74 -2.56 -3.51 -4.68
C ALA A 74 -3.54 -3.60 -5.86
N ALA A 75 -4.17 -4.76 -6.07
CA ALA A 75 -5.17 -4.97 -7.11
C ALA A 75 -6.38 -4.04 -6.97
N MET A 76 -6.87 -3.79 -5.72
CA MET A 76 -7.94 -2.82 -5.47
C MET A 76 -7.56 -1.41 -5.93
N VAL A 77 -6.32 -0.96 -5.63
CA VAL A 77 -5.83 0.36 -6.03
C VAL A 77 -5.67 0.46 -7.55
N PHE A 78 -5.15 -0.57 -8.19
CA PHE A 78 -4.98 -0.60 -9.64
C PHE A 78 -6.34 -0.61 -10.36
N LYS A 79 -7.29 -1.41 -9.89
CA LYS A 79 -8.65 -1.42 -10.43
C LYS A 79 -9.34 -0.07 -10.26
N PHE A 80 -9.12 0.61 -9.14
CA PHE A 80 -9.60 1.99 -8.92
C PHE A 80 -9.05 2.96 -9.96
N TYR A 81 -7.78 2.81 -10.38
CA TYR A 81 -7.18 3.61 -11.48
C TYR A 81 -7.59 3.14 -12.89
N GLY A 82 -8.58 2.22 -12.99
CA GLY A 82 -9.12 1.75 -14.26
C GLY A 82 -8.23 0.70 -14.95
N ILE A 83 -7.27 0.10 -14.25
CA ILE A 83 -6.49 -1.02 -14.74
C ILE A 83 -7.33 -2.29 -14.56
N ASP A 84 -7.54 -3.05 -15.63
CA ASP A 84 -8.31 -4.29 -15.56
C ASP A 84 -7.45 -5.42 -14.95
N VAL A 85 -7.61 -5.61 -13.66
CA VAL A 85 -6.83 -6.55 -12.85
C VAL A 85 -7.63 -7.03 -11.65
N ASP A 86 -7.40 -8.27 -11.25
CA ASP A 86 -7.84 -8.86 -9.99
C ASP A 86 -6.65 -9.44 -9.22
N PRO A 87 -6.83 -9.93 -7.98
CA PRO A 87 -5.75 -10.49 -7.17
C PRO A 87 -5.04 -11.69 -7.82
N GLN A 88 -5.77 -12.54 -8.54
CA GLN A 88 -5.21 -13.71 -9.24
C GLN A 88 -4.28 -13.27 -10.38
N GLN A 89 -4.76 -12.39 -11.23
CA GLN A 89 -3.99 -11.87 -12.37
C GLN A 89 -2.72 -11.14 -11.92
N LEU A 90 -2.84 -10.33 -10.86
CA LEU A 90 -1.68 -9.63 -10.31
C LEU A 90 -0.68 -10.61 -9.68
N ASN A 91 -1.16 -11.63 -8.95
CA ASN A 91 -0.30 -12.67 -8.39
C ASN A 91 0.45 -13.46 -9.47
N TRP A 92 -0.21 -13.85 -10.56
CA TRP A 92 0.44 -14.52 -11.69
C TRP A 92 1.52 -13.67 -12.33
N PHE A 93 1.23 -12.40 -12.58
CA PHE A 93 2.21 -11.47 -13.12
C PHE A 93 3.44 -11.34 -12.20
N LEU A 94 3.21 -11.09 -10.91
CA LEU A 94 4.27 -10.95 -9.92
C LEU A 94 5.11 -12.23 -9.79
N THR A 95 4.47 -13.40 -9.85
CA THR A 95 5.16 -14.69 -9.86
C THR A 95 6.07 -14.82 -11.08
N ALA A 96 5.59 -14.44 -12.25
CA ALA A 96 6.34 -14.54 -13.51
C ALA A 96 7.48 -13.53 -13.62
N THR A 97 7.47 -12.46 -12.81
CA THR A 97 8.43 -11.33 -12.88
C THR A 97 9.27 -11.16 -11.60
N ASP A 98 9.39 -12.21 -10.80
CA ASP A 98 10.10 -12.18 -9.51
C ASP A 98 9.61 -11.05 -8.57
N GLY A 99 8.31 -10.81 -8.57
CA GLY A 99 7.65 -9.75 -7.81
C GLY A 99 7.47 -10.03 -6.32
N TYR A 100 8.00 -11.18 -5.83
CA TYR A 100 7.97 -11.57 -4.42
C TYR A 100 9.37 -11.84 -3.88
N THR A 101 9.56 -11.64 -2.58
CA THR A 101 10.74 -12.13 -1.87
C THR A 101 10.63 -13.66 -1.69
N GLU A 102 11.72 -14.31 -1.24
CA GLU A 102 11.71 -15.73 -0.86
C GLU A 102 10.65 -16.06 0.21
N GLN A 103 10.30 -15.09 1.06
CA GLN A 103 9.28 -15.22 2.10
C GLN A 103 7.85 -14.90 1.61
N GLY A 104 7.65 -14.68 0.31
CA GLY A 104 6.35 -14.35 -0.27
C GLY A 104 5.91 -12.89 -0.04
N TRP A 105 6.83 -11.99 0.36
CA TRP A 105 6.50 -10.58 0.51
C TRP A 105 6.54 -9.88 -0.84
N LEU A 106 5.54 -9.05 -1.10
CA LEU A 106 5.39 -8.34 -2.34
C LEU A 106 6.40 -7.20 -2.48
N TYR A 107 7.08 -7.11 -3.63
CA TYR A 107 7.83 -5.93 -4.05
C TYR A 107 6.86 -4.92 -4.67
N TRP A 108 6.57 -3.82 -3.95
CA TRP A 108 5.53 -2.86 -4.32
C TRP A 108 5.84 -2.10 -5.60
N ASP A 109 7.10 -1.80 -5.87
CA ASP A 109 7.57 -1.19 -7.10
C ASP A 109 7.35 -2.12 -8.31
N ARG A 110 7.60 -3.42 -8.16
CA ARG A 110 7.38 -4.41 -9.22
C ARG A 110 5.91 -4.61 -9.55
N ALA A 111 5.03 -4.43 -8.57
CA ALA A 111 3.60 -4.49 -8.86
C ALA A 111 3.17 -3.42 -9.88
N ALA A 112 3.80 -2.23 -9.88
CA ALA A 112 3.52 -1.19 -10.87
C ALA A 112 3.90 -1.58 -12.29
N TRP A 113 4.79 -2.56 -12.49
CA TRP A 113 5.18 -3.06 -13.81
C TRP A 113 4.05 -3.83 -14.51
N PHE A 114 2.98 -4.18 -13.80
CA PHE A 114 1.78 -4.75 -14.41
C PHE A 114 1.14 -3.79 -15.43
N ALA A 115 1.21 -2.49 -15.17
CA ALA A 115 0.69 -1.46 -16.06
C ALA A 115 1.60 -0.19 -16.00
N PRO A 116 2.83 -0.28 -16.54
CA PRO A 116 3.88 0.73 -16.34
C PRO A 116 3.54 2.09 -16.96
N ASP A 117 2.66 2.12 -17.98
CA ASP A 117 2.18 3.35 -18.62
C ASP A 117 0.96 3.97 -17.92
N ARG A 118 0.42 3.30 -16.90
CA ARG A 118 -0.84 3.68 -16.23
C ARG A 118 -0.64 4.07 -14.77
N VAL A 119 0.32 3.44 -14.10
CA VAL A 119 0.53 3.60 -12.67
C VAL A 119 2.01 3.54 -12.33
N ARG A 120 2.42 4.34 -11.34
CA ARG A 120 3.77 4.31 -10.78
C ARG A 120 3.71 4.13 -9.26
N HIS A 121 4.66 3.39 -8.72
CA HIS A 121 4.92 3.33 -7.28
C HIS A 121 5.62 4.63 -6.84
N VAL A 122 5.12 5.29 -5.80
CA VAL A 122 5.62 6.61 -5.39
C VAL A 122 6.25 6.58 -4.02
N TYR A 123 5.70 5.77 -3.11
CA TYR A 123 6.15 5.77 -1.73
C TYR A 123 5.97 4.42 -1.05
N GLU A 124 6.98 4.03 -0.28
CA GLU A 124 6.94 2.89 0.63
C GLU A 124 7.87 3.17 1.81
N ASP A 125 7.32 3.57 2.96
CA ASP A 125 8.10 3.83 4.16
C ASP A 125 7.18 4.09 5.38
N LEU A 126 7.72 4.80 6.37
CA LEU A 126 7.06 5.18 7.61
C LEU A 126 5.73 5.93 7.37
N PRO A 127 4.73 5.72 8.24
CA PRO A 127 3.44 6.35 8.07
C PRO A 127 3.50 7.85 8.38
N SER A 128 2.73 8.63 7.61
CA SER A 128 2.60 10.08 7.77
C SER A 128 1.14 10.50 7.56
N TYR A 129 0.54 11.14 8.57
CA TYR A 129 -0.79 11.72 8.41
C TYR A 129 -0.86 12.71 7.26
N GLN A 130 0.19 13.51 7.09
CA GLN A 130 0.22 14.49 6.02
C GLN A 130 0.15 13.83 4.63
N LEU A 131 0.89 12.73 4.42
CA LEU A 131 0.86 11.99 3.16
C LEU A 131 -0.49 11.31 2.94
N ILE A 132 -1.07 10.70 3.98
CA ILE A 132 -2.39 10.06 3.87
C ILE A 132 -3.45 11.12 3.53
N ASP A 133 -3.51 12.19 4.30
CA ASP A 133 -4.49 13.26 4.12
C ASP A 133 -4.38 13.92 2.75
N TRP A 134 -3.13 14.17 2.30
CA TRP A 134 -2.89 14.76 0.98
C TRP A 134 -3.39 13.83 -0.14
N ASN A 135 -3.05 12.54 -0.06
CA ASN A 135 -3.48 11.57 -1.08
C ASN A 135 -5.00 11.46 -1.15
N ILE A 136 -5.68 11.28 -0.01
CA ILE A 136 -7.14 11.17 0.04
C ILE A 136 -7.83 12.44 -0.48
N ALA A 137 -7.30 13.62 -0.11
CA ALA A 137 -7.84 14.90 -0.60
C ALA A 137 -7.67 15.09 -2.13
N HIS A 138 -6.68 14.42 -2.73
CA HIS A 138 -6.42 14.45 -4.18
C HIS A 138 -6.97 13.22 -4.92
N GLY A 139 -7.80 12.41 -4.27
CA GLY A 139 -8.45 11.27 -4.91
C GLY A 139 -7.56 10.03 -5.07
N ASN A 140 -6.46 9.92 -4.32
CA ASN A 140 -5.54 8.80 -4.37
C ASN A 140 -5.71 7.90 -3.13
N PRO A 141 -6.10 6.63 -3.27
CA PRO A 141 -6.15 5.69 -2.16
C PRO A 141 -4.75 5.33 -1.67
N VAL A 142 -4.63 4.99 -0.37
CA VAL A 142 -3.35 4.68 0.28
C VAL A 142 -3.42 3.29 0.91
N ILE A 143 -2.44 2.44 0.63
CA ILE A 143 -2.30 1.14 1.28
C ILE A 143 -1.54 1.33 2.59
N VAL A 144 -2.08 0.82 3.68
CA VAL A 144 -1.43 0.87 4.99
C VAL A 144 -1.19 -0.52 5.55
N ARG A 145 -0.06 -0.67 6.22
CA ARG A 145 0.26 -1.85 7.02
C ARG A 145 -0.24 -1.62 8.44
N VAL A 146 -0.97 -2.59 8.95
CA VAL A 146 -1.45 -2.65 10.32
C VAL A 146 -1.05 -3.99 10.95
N ARG A 147 -1.21 -4.13 12.27
CA ARG A 147 -0.95 -5.39 12.97
C ARG A 147 -2.19 -5.78 13.75
N LEU A 148 -2.82 -6.86 13.34
CA LEU A 148 -4.01 -7.38 14.02
C LEU A 148 -3.69 -7.84 15.45
N GLY A 149 -4.69 -7.94 16.30
CA GLY A 149 -4.52 -8.36 17.70
C GLY A 149 -3.85 -9.74 17.88
N SER A 150 -3.88 -10.59 16.85
CA SER A 150 -3.14 -11.86 16.76
C SER A 150 -1.63 -11.70 16.50
N GLY A 151 -1.15 -10.47 16.27
CA GLY A 151 0.23 -10.18 15.87
C GLY A 151 0.48 -10.31 14.36
N ILE A 152 -0.51 -10.70 13.57
CA ILE A 152 -0.40 -10.87 12.12
C ILE A 152 -0.32 -9.52 11.43
N THR A 153 0.66 -9.37 10.53
CA THR A 153 0.74 -8.23 9.61
C THR A 153 -0.42 -8.29 8.62
N HIS A 154 -1.10 -7.15 8.44
CA HIS A 154 -2.21 -7.04 7.51
C HIS A 154 -2.12 -5.76 6.70
N PHE A 155 -2.60 -5.80 5.47
CA PHE A 155 -2.66 -4.63 4.58
C PHE A 155 -4.11 -4.33 4.25
N VAL A 156 -4.46 -3.04 4.33
CA VAL A 156 -5.78 -2.52 3.96
C VAL A 156 -5.63 -1.24 3.16
N VAL A 157 -6.65 -0.86 2.41
CA VAL A 157 -6.65 0.35 1.58
C VAL A 157 -7.45 1.45 2.27
N ILE A 158 -6.81 2.54 2.66
CA ILE A 158 -7.54 3.76 3.02
C ILE A 158 -8.16 4.31 1.75
N ALA A 159 -9.48 4.32 1.70
CA ALA A 159 -10.30 4.75 0.58
C ALA A 159 -11.22 5.91 0.96
N GLY A 160 -10.97 6.59 2.08
CA GLY A 160 -11.75 7.76 2.47
C GLY A 160 -11.39 8.27 3.85
N LYS A 161 -12.06 9.35 4.22
CA LYS A 161 -11.91 9.99 5.52
C LYS A 161 -13.20 10.70 5.95
N ASP A 162 -13.53 10.58 7.23
CA ASP A 162 -14.66 11.26 7.87
C ASP A 162 -14.19 11.89 9.19
N GLY A 163 -14.18 13.21 9.25
CA GLY A 163 -13.54 13.89 10.36
C GLY A 163 -12.08 13.46 10.53
N PHE A 164 -11.76 12.83 11.67
CA PHE A 164 -10.44 12.26 11.95
C PHE A 164 -10.35 10.77 11.62
N ASP A 165 -11.45 10.09 11.26
CA ASP A 165 -11.49 8.66 10.99
C ASP A 165 -11.08 8.35 9.55
N TYR A 166 -10.05 7.53 9.39
CA TYR A 166 -9.74 6.93 8.08
C TYR A 166 -10.69 5.78 7.79
N LEU A 167 -11.22 5.74 6.57
CA LEU A 167 -12.14 4.71 6.11
C LEU A 167 -11.40 3.73 5.20
N VAL A 168 -11.57 2.43 5.45
CA VAL A 168 -10.80 1.40 4.75
C VAL A 168 -11.66 0.40 3.99
N ARG A 169 -11.08 -0.10 2.88
CA ARG A 169 -11.42 -1.36 2.23
C ARG A 169 -10.45 -2.42 2.71
N ASP A 170 -10.98 -3.48 3.27
CA ASP A 170 -10.21 -4.57 3.87
C ASP A 170 -10.34 -5.83 3.01
N PRO A 171 -9.22 -6.42 2.51
CA PRO A 171 -9.28 -7.67 1.77
C PRO A 171 -9.52 -8.90 2.65
N GLY A 172 -9.35 -8.78 3.97
CA GLY A 172 -9.51 -9.87 4.93
C GLY A 172 -10.95 -10.03 5.44
N ALA A 173 -11.06 -10.44 6.69
CA ALA A 173 -12.36 -10.69 7.35
C ALA A 173 -13.27 -9.46 7.40
N GLY A 174 -12.69 -8.25 7.41
CA GLY A 174 -13.45 -7.00 7.39
C GLY A 174 -14.13 -6.67 6.06
N SER A 175 -13.83 -7.40 4.98
CA SER A 175 -14.38 -7.15 3.64
C SER A 175 -15.92 -7.10 3.58
N ALA A 176 -16.58 -7.89 4.40
CA ALA A 176 -18.04 -7.92 4.48
C ALA A 176 -18.66 -6.61 5.03
N LYS A 177 -17.89 -5.80 5.74
CA LYS A 177 -18.32 -4.49 6.26
C LYS A 177 -18.39 -3.40 5.19
N GLY A 178 -17.81 -3.65 4.02
CA GLY A 178 -17.67 -2.64 2.98
C GLY A 178 -16.61 -1.59 3.34
N LEU A 179 -16.97 -0.30 3.30
CA LEU A 179 -16.10 0.80 3.75
C LEU A 179 -16.40 1.11 5.22
N TYR A 180 -15.38 1.00 6.08
CA TYR A 180 -15.56 1.17 7.53
C TYR A 180 -14.35 1.87 8.18
N PRO A 181 -14.50 2.41 9.40
CA PRO A 181 -13.40 3.10 10.08
C PRO A 181 -12.23 2.17 10.43
N LEU A 182 -11.01 2.57 10.09
CA LEU A 182 -9.77 1.83 10.38
C LEU A 182 -9.62 1.47 11.88
N ARG A 183 -10.10 2.35 12.77
CA ARG A 183 -10.05 2.10 14.22
C ARG A 183 -10.73 0.81 14.66
N GLU A 184 -11.68 0.27 13.87
CA GLU A 184 -12.35 -0.98 14.18
C GLU A 184 -11.42 -2.22 14.08
N LEU A 185 -10.27 -2.08 13.42
CA LEU A 185 -9.23 -3.11 13.42
C LEU A 185 -8.45 -3.16 14.73
N GLY A 186 -8.57 -2.14 15.60
CA GLY A 186 -7.86 -2.07 16.88
C GLY A 186 -6.34 -1.99 16.72
N SER A 187 -5.85 -1.42 15.63
CA SER A 187 -4.44 -1.40 15.27
C SER A 187 -3.97 -0.02 14.83
N ASP A 188 -2.73 0.30 15.16
CA ASP A 188 -2.03 1.47 14.63
C ASP A 188 -1.57 1.24 13.17
N ILE A 189 -1.33 2.33 12.47
CA ILE A 189 -0.72 2.33 11.14
C ILE A 189 0.81 2.22 11.32
N GLU A 190 1.41 1.15 10.81
CA GLU A 190 2.85 0.88 10.96
C GLU A 190 3.68 1.37 9.77
N ALA A 191 3.10 1.39 8.58
CA ALA A 191 3.74 1.87 7.36
C ALA A 191 2.67 2.22 6.32
N LEU A 192 3.08 2.96 5.29
CA LEU A 192 2.18 3.26 4.17
C LEU A 192 2.86 3.04 2.83
N ARG A 193 2.05 2.80 1.81
CA ARG A 193 2.43 2.69 0.40
C ARG A 193 1.36 3.34 -0.44
N PHE A 194 1.79 3.97 -1.51
CA PHE A 194 0.81 4.44 -2.50
C PHE A 194 1.39 4.49 -3.90
N TYR A 195 0.47 4.34 -4.82
CA TYR A 195 0.66 4.49 -6.24
C TYR A 195 -0.02 5.77 -6.71
N GLN A 196 0.41 6.28 -7.85
CA GLN A 196 -0.26 7.37 -8.54
C GLN A 196 -0.51 7.00 -9.99
N PRO A 197 -1.64 7.42 -10.57
CA PRO A 197 -1.85 7.26 -12.00
C PRO A 197 -0.85 8.13 -12.75
N ILE A 198 -0.39 7.62 -13.89
CA ILE A 198 0.42 8.40 -14.84
C ILE A 198 -0.56 9.16 -15.73
N SER A 199 -0.44 10.49 -15.78
CA SER A 199 -1.26 11.30 -16.68
C SER A 199 -0.80 11.08 -18.14
N THR A 200 -1.73 11.24 -19.09
CA THR A 200 -1.38 11.15 -20.52
C THR A 200 -0.33 12.18 -20.93
N SER A 201 -0.28 13.33 -20.24
CA SER A 201 0.79 14.33 -20.44
C SER A 201 2.16 13.85 -19.94
N ASP A 202 2.20 13.14 -18.81
CA ASP A 202 3.47 12.60 -18.26
C ASP A 202 3.97 11.42 -19.11
N ALA A 203 3.07 10.58 -19.61
CA ALA A 203 3.40 9.48 -20.51
C ALA A 203 3.98 10.01 -21.86
N GLN A 204 3.42 11.07 -22.40
CA GLN A 204 3.96 11.70 -23.63
C GLN A 204 5.30 12.39 -23.40
N ALA A 205 5.52 13.00 -22.23
CA ALA A 205 6.80 13.64 -21.92
C ALA A 205 7.93 12.60 -21.76
N SER A 206 7.65 11.43 -21.21
CA SER A 206 8.64 10.34 -21.08
C SER A 206 9.03 9.77 -22.45
N LEU A 207 8.08 9.54 -23.34
CA LEU A 207 8.34 9.07 -24.70
C LEU A 207 9.18 10.07 -25.50
N HIS A 208 8.95 11.39 -25.33
CA HIS A 208 9.75 12.41 -26.00
C HIS A 208 11.21 12.48 -25.48
N SER A 209 11.41 12.20 -24.19
CA SER A 209 12.75 12.18 -23.60
C SER A 209 13.58 10.98 -24.05
N GLU A 210 12.98 9.80 -24.24
CA GLU A 210 13.64 8.60 -24.73
C GLU A 210 14.04 8.73 -26.22
N VAL A 211 13.14 9.25 -27.06
CA VAL A 211 13.42 9.49 -28.47
C VAL A 211 14.56 10.52 -28.68
N TYR A 212 14.67 11.51 -27.79
CA TYR A 212 15.72 12.53 -27.88
C TYR A 212 17.09 12.02 -27.43
N THR A 213 17.16 11.00 -26.59
CA THR A 213 18.42 10.36 -26.18
C THR A 213 18.92 9.35 -27.18
N ASP A 214 18.05 8.70 -27.95
CA ASP A 214 18.43 7.70 -28.96
C ASP A 214 18.92 8.33 -30.27
N VAL A 215 18.50 9.55 -30.59
CA VAL A 215 18.96 10.32 -31.79
C VAL A 215 20.37 10.91 -31.60
N LYS A 216 20.94 10.89 -30.38
CA LYS A 216 22.27 11.40 -30.07
C LYS A 216 23.36 10.32 -29.89
N ARG A 217 23.04 9.07 -30.15
CA ARG A 217 23.99 7.97 -30.22
C ARG A 217 24.19 7.54 -31.68
#